data_769540ae050d51d1e015b7b8f258e2bb
#
_entry.id   769540ae050d51d1e015b7b8f258e2bb
#
_cell.length_a   1.000
_cell.length_b   1.000
_cell.length_c   1.000
_cell.angle_alpha   90.00
_cell.angle_beta   90.00
_cell.angle_gamma   90.00
#
_symmetry.space_group_name_H-M   'P 1'
#
loop_
_entity.id
_entity.type
_entity.pdbx_description
1 polymer ?
#
loop_
_entity_poly.entity_id
_entity_poly.type
_entity_poly.pdbx_seq_one_letter_code
_entity_poly.pdbx_strand_id
1 'polypeptide(L)'
;MLNALYGKFSTSLEVQNKEPYLEDDIVKYKLLEREKKKGLYIPVGAFITAYARRKTILTSQAIKDYSISKYGKDLYIYSDTDSIHTLLKIDELKQFCEIDDYKLGAWKHEASFSKARFVRQKCYIEEIDNEIKITCAGLPAKCYNFVTWENFRTGFKCDGKLVFKHVKGGVKLVETEFTIKDDSIKSNIVKFKK
;
A
#
# COMPACT_ATOMS: atom_id res chain seq x y z
N MET A 1 -8.18 15.51 -6.16
CA MET A 1 -9.24 16.05 -5.28
C MET A 1 -10.23 14.98 -4.81
N LEU A 2 -10.64 14.03 -5.64
CA LEU A 2 -11.57 12.94 -5.27
C LEU A 2 -11.02 11.98 -4.20
N ASN A 3 -9.72 11.67 -4.20
CA ASN A 3 -9.10 10.73 -3.26
C ASN A 3 -9.15 11.17 -1.79
N ALA A 4 -9.33 12.46 -1.51
CA ALA A 4 -9.48 12.95 -0.14
C ALA A 4 -10.96 13.05 0.32
N LEU A 5 -11.93 12.84 -0.58
CA LEU A 5 -13.32 13.10 -0.30
C LEU A 5 -13.89 12.13 0.74
N TYR A 6 -13.62 10.83 0.60
CA TYR A 6 -14.08 9.83 1.57
C TYR A 6 -13.52 10.08 2.97
N GLY A 7 -12.26 10.50 3.07
CA GLY A 7 -11.62 10.84 4.34
C GLY A 7 -12.29 12.01 5.04
N LYS A 8 -12.78 13.00 4.26
CA LYS A 8 -13.54 14.12 4.83
C LYS A 8 -14.86 13.66 5.45
N PHE A 9 -15.59 12.75 4.81
CA PHE A 9 -16.82 12.19 5.39
C PHE A 9 -16.58 11.34 6.62
N SER A 10 -15.43 10.69 6.72
CA SER A 10 -15.05 9.77 7.81
C SER A 10 -14.25 10.44 8.93
N THR A 11 -14.08 11.75 8.89
CA THR A 11 -13.36 12.49 9.95
C THR A 11 -14.18 12.48 11.24
N SER A 12 -13.49 12.38 12.39
CA SER A 12 -14.13 12.51 13.71
C SER A 12 -14.89 13.83 13.84
N LEU A 13 -16.07 13.78 14.45
CA LEU A 13 -16.86 14.97 14.76
C LEU A 13 -16.20 15.87 15.82
N GLU A 14 -15.41 15.29 16.69
CA GLU A 14 -14.60 16.02 17.68
C GLU A 14 -13.12 15.84 17.34
N VAL A 15 -12.45 16.96 17.13
CA VAL A 15 -11.02 17.00 16.83
C VAL A 15 -10.34 17.87 17.86
N GLN A 16 -9.29 17.33 18.46
CA GLN A 16 -8.36 18.09 19.30
C GLN A 16 -7.02 18.14 18.59
N ASN A 17 -6.67 19.29 18.07
CA ASN A 17 -5.39 19.53 17.42
C ASN A 17 -4.28 19.54 18.46
N LYS A 18 -3.10 19.16 18.03
CA LYS A 18 -1.87 19.15 18.86
C LYS A 18 -0.84 20.01 18.15
N GLU A 19 -0.32 21.00 18.84
CA GLU A 19 0.78 21.83 18.36
C GLU A 19 2.10 21.24 18.85
N PRO A 20 2.98 20.76 17.95
CA PRO A 20 4.28 20.26 18.36
C PRO A 20 5.23 21.42 18.67
N TYR A 21 6.03 21.27 19.71
CA TYR A 21 7.14 22.16 20.02
C TYR A 21 8.35 21.34 20.47
N LEU A 22 9.55 21.92 20.28
CA LEU A 22 10.81 21.27 20.65
C LEU A 22 11.32 21.86 21.96
N GLU A 23 11.64 21.01 22.90
CA GLU A 23 12.25 21.36 24.18
C GLU A 23 13.21 20.25 24.60
N ASP A 24 14.48 20.58 24.85
CA ASP A 24 15.55 19.63 25.19
C ASP A 24 15.71 18.46 24.22
N ASP A 25 15.66 18.72 22.90
CA ASP A 25 15.65 17.73 21.83
C ASP A 25 14.48 16.70 21.90
N ILE A 26 13.46 17.03 22.69
CA ILE A 26 12.24 16.23 22.82
C ILE A 26 11.09 16.98 22.17
N VAL A 27 10.38 16.32 21.24
CA VAL A 27 9.14 16.84 20.66
C VAL A 27 8.03 16.62 21.67
N LYS A 28 7.52 17.71 22.22
CA LYS A 28 6.35 17.75 23.11
C LYS A 28 5.14 18.26 22.34
N TYR A 29 3.96 18.03 22.88
CA TYR A 29 2.71 18.45 22.25
C TYR A 29 1.86 19.26 23.22
N LYS A 30 1.51 20.48 22.81
CA LYS A 30 0.48 21.29 23.47
C LYS A 30 -0.87 20.92 22.88
N LEU A 31 -1.82 20.55 23.73
CA LEU A 31 -3.19 20.28 23.28
C LEU A 31 -3.90 21.62 23.07
N LEU A 32 -4.48 21.80 21.89
CA LEU A 32 -5.34 22.94 21.57
C LEU A 32 -6.78 22.65 22.03
N GLU A 33 -7.64 23.66 21.93
CA GLU A 33 -9.06 23.50 22.23
C GLU A 33 -9.72 22.46 21.31
N ARG A 34 -10.74 21.80 21.85
CA ARG A 34 -11.53 20.83 21.06
C ARG A 34 -12.47 21.58 20.13
N GLU A 35 -12.41 21.20 18.86
CA GLU A 35 -13.29 21.73 17.83
C GLU A 35 -14.35 20.69 17.45
N LYS A 36 -15.61 21.12 17.38
CA LYS A 36 -16.69 20.29 16.79
C LYS A 36 -16.83 20.61 15.32
N LYS A 37 -16.67 19.62 14.46
CA LYS A 37 -16.91 19.72 13.02
C LYS A 37 -18.37 19.47 12.71
N LYS A 38 -18.95 20.27 11.80
CA LYS A 38 -20.34 20.13 11.36
C LYS A 38 -20.40 19.35 10.03
N GLY A 39 -21.53 18.66 9.82
CA GLY A 39 -21.91 18.18 8.48
C GLY A 39 -21.18 16.92 7.98
N LEU A 40 -20.56 16.15 8.87
CA LEU A 40 -19.92 14.90 8.49
C LEU A 40 -20.92 13.75 8.58
N TYR A 41 -20.90 12.87 7.55
CA TYR A 41 -21.74 11.68 7.51
C TYR A 41 -20.87 10.44 7.33
N ILE A 42 -20.38 9.91 8.44
CA ILE A 42 -19.46 8.77 8.52
C ILE A 42 -19.91 7.55 7.69
N PRO A 43 -21.20 7.16 7.65
CA PRO A 43 -21.65 6.04 6.83
C PRO A 43 -21.26 6.15 5.35
N VAL A 44 -21.29 7.36 4.77
CA VAL A 44 -20.85 7.55 3.36
C VAL A 44 -19.40 7.14 3.17
N GLY A 45 -18.48 7.53 4.07
CA GLY A 45 -17.09 7.11 4.00
C GLY A 45 -16.92 5.60 4.15
N ALA A 46 -17.69 4.97 5.03
CA ALA A 46 -17.68 3.52 5.21
C ALA A 46 -18.16 2.79 3.94
N PHE A 47 -19.25 3.25 3.31
CA PHE A 47 -19.76 2.66 2.07
C PHE A 47 -18.78 2.83 0.90
N ILE A 48 -18.15 4.00 0.74
CA ILE A 48 -17.14 4.23 -0.33
C ILE A 48 -16.02 3.20 -0.22
N THR A 49 -15.47 3.03 0.98
CA THR A 49 -14.37 2.06 1.20
C THR A 49 -14.84 0.61 1.04
N ALA A 50 -16.06 0.28 1.44
CA ALA A 50 -16.64 -1.04 1.27
C ALA A 50 -16.86 -1.39 -0.21
N TYR A 51 -17.36 -0.46 -1.02
CA TYR A 51 -17.53 -0.66 -2.45
C TYR A 51 -16.20 -0.78 -3.19
N ALA A 52 -15.19 0.03 -2.85
CA ALA A 52 -13.86 -0.10 -3.41
C ALA A 52 -13.25 -1.48 -3.11
N ARG A 53 -13.33 -1.92 -1.86
CA ARG A 53 -12.87 -3.25 -1.43
C ARG A 53 -13.63 -4.37 -2.15
N ARG A 54 -14.96 -4.27 -2.25
CA ARG A 54 -15.78 -5.24 -2.98
C ARG A 54 -15.33 -5.38 -4.42
N LYS A 55 -15.08 -4.26 -5.12
CA LYS A 55 -14.61 -4.27 -6.50
C LYS A 55 -13.28 -5.02 -6.62
N THR A 56 -12.29 -4.70 -5.79
CA THR A 56 -10.97 -5.36 -5.79
C THR A 56 -11.10 -6.87 -5.52
N ILE A 57 -11.89 -7.28 -4.53
CA ILE A 57 -12.09 -8.69 -4.20
C ILE A 57 -12.74 -9.45 -5.34
N LEU A 58 -13.84 -8.92 -5.92
CA LEU A 58 -14.55 -9.60 -7.01
C LEU A 58 -13.69 -9.71 -8.26
N THR A 59 -12.92 -8.69 -8.61
CA THR A 59 -12.00 -8.75 -9.76
C THR A 59 -10.86 -9.73 -9.50
N SER A 60 -10.29 -9.76 -8.30
CA SER A 60 -9.25 -10.73 -7.93
C SER A 60 -9.77 -12.18 -8.01
N GLN A 61 -11.01 -12.42 -7.56
CA GLN A 61 -11.64 -13.72 -7.66
C GLN A 61 -11.89 -14.13 -9.11
N ALA A 62 -12.38 -13.21 -9.95
CA ALA A 62 -12.59 -13.45 -11.37
C ALA A 62 -11.27 -13.80 -12.09
N ILE A 63 -10.18 -13.09 -11.79
CA ILE A 63 -8.83 -13.40 -12.31
C ILE A 63 -8.44 -14.83 -11.92
N LYS A 64 -8.62 -15.20 -10.68
CA LYS A 64 -8.29 -16.51 -10.15
C LYS A 64 -9.10 -17.61 -10.84
N ASP A 65 -10.43 -17.48 -10.88
CA ASP A 65 -11.33 -18.48 -11.46
C ASP A 65 -11.06 -18.67 -12.96
N TYR A 66 -10.89 -17.57 -13.70
CA TYR A 66 -10.55 -17.62 -15.12
C TYR A 66 -9.19 -18.29 -15.36
N SER A 67 -8.17 -17.91 -14.58
CA SER A 67 -6.82 -18.45 -14.77
C SER A 67 -6.72 -19.93 -14.40
N ILE A 68 -7.40 -20.38 -13.37
CA ILE A 68 -7.47 -21.79 -13.00
C ILE A 68 -8.21 -22.58 -14.08
N SER A 69 -9.35 -22.08 -14.57
CA SER A 69 -10.13 -22.72 -15.63
C SER A 69 -9.35 -22.86 -16.94
N LYS A 70 -8.64 -21.81 -17.34
CA LYS A 70 -7.95 -21.77 -18.65
C LYS A 70 -6.55 -22.38 -18.62
N TYR A 71 -5.79 -22.16 -17.54
CA TYR A 71 -4.38 -22.50 -17.45
C TYR A 71 -4.06 -23.57 -16.39
N GLY A 72 -5.05 -24.00 -15.62
CA GLY A 72 -4.87 -24.96 -14.53
C GLY A 72 -4.07 -24.41 -13.34
N LYS A 73 -3.83 -23.10 -13.27
CA LYS A 73 -3.06 -22.45 -12.20
C LYS A 73 -3.56 -21.04 -11.94
N ASP A 74 -3.40 -20.59 -10.69
CA ASP A 74 -3.72 -19.24 -10.28
C ASP A 74 -2.66 -18.25 -10.78
N LEU A 75 -3.07 -17.27 -11.59
CA LEU A 75 -2.22 -16.21 -12.14
C LEU A 75 -2.46 -14.85 -11.44
N TYR A 76 -3.29 -14.79 -10.41
CA TYR A 76 -3.35 -13.67 -9.51
C TYR A 76 -2.10 -13.66 -8.63
N ILE A 77 -1.49 -12.49 -8.42
CA ILE A 77 -0.26 -12.37 -7.63
C ILE A 77 -0.51 -11.59 -6.34
N TYR A 78 -1.01 -10.36 -6.46
CA TYR A 78 -1.07 -9.43 -5.35
C TYR A 78 -2.12 -8.35 -5.58
N SER A 79 -2.70 -7.84 -4.49
CA SER A 79 -3.52 -6.62 -4.52
C SER A 79 -3.25 -5.76 -3.30
N ASP A 80 -3.37 -4.46 -3.49
CA ASP A 80 -3.32 -3.48 -2.41
C ASP A 80 -4.38 -2.41 -2.63
N THR A 81 -5.34 -2.36 -1.73
CA THR A 81 -6.44 -1.39 -1.68
C THR A 81 -7.22 -1.29 -3.01
N ASP A 82 -6.67 -0.69 -4.03
CA ASP A 82 -7.25 -0.35 -5.33
C ASP A 82 -6.39 -0.78 -6.52
N SER A 83 -5.37 -1.61 -6.30
CA SER A 83 -4.51 -2.15 -7.35
C SER A 83 -4.48 -3.67 -7.36
N ILE A 84 -4.27 -4.26 -8.53
CA ILE A 84 -4.15 -5.71 -8.73
C ILE A 84 -2.96 -5.99 -9.64
N HIS A 85 -2.09 -6.93 -9.22
CA HIS A 85 -1.01 -7.48 -10.02
C HIS A 85 -1.35 -8.91 -10.42
N THR A 86 -1.23 -9.20 -11.71
CA THR A 86 -1.57 -10.50 -12.29
C THR A 86 -0.65 -10.84 -13.45
N LEU A 87 -0.52 -12.13 -13.77
CA LEU A 87 0.19 -12.63 -14.98
C LEU A 87 -0.72 -12.73 -16.20
N LEU A 88 -2.02 -12.41 -16.09
CA LEU A 88 -2.91 -12.36 -17.23
C LEU A 88 -2.59 -11.15 -18.12
N LYS A 89 -2.71 -11.35 -19.42
CA LYS A 89 -2.59 -10.27 -20.41
C LYS A 89 -3.80 -9.34 -20.33
N ILE A 90 -3.61 -8.09 -20.73
CA ILE A 90 -4.66 -7.06 -20.68
C ILE A 90 -5.91 -7.44 -21.50
N ASP A 91 -5.73 -8.11 -22.65
CA ASP A 91 -6.85 -8.52 -23.49
C ASP A 91 -7.68 -9.63 -22.87
N GLU A 92 -7.10 -10.43 -21.99
CA GLU A 92 -7.82 -11.43 -21.21
C GLU A 92 -8.60 -10.77 -20.07
N LEU A 93 -8.02 -9.75 -19.43
CA LEU A 93 -8.68 -8.98 -18.37
C LEU A 93 -9.94 -8.26 -18.88
N LYS A 94 -9.92 -7.75 -20.11
CA LYS A 94 -11.07 -7.09 -20.76
C LYS A 94 -12.31 -7.98 -20.87
N GLN A 95 -12.18 -9.30 -20.74
CA GLN A 95 -13.32 -10.23 -20.83
C GLN A 95 -14.22 -10.18 -19.59
N PHE A 96 -13.70 -9.75 -18.44
CA PHE A 96 -14.44 -9.74 -17.19
C PHE A 96 -14.28 -8.46 -16.36
N CYS A 97 -13.45 -7.52 -16.80
CA CYS A 97 -13.40 -6.20 -16.19
C CYS A 97 -13.24 -5.11 -17.24
N GLU A 98 -13.90 -3.99 -17.01
CA GLU A 98 -13.76 -2.81 -17.84
C GLU A 98 -12.44 -2.11 -17.55
N ILE A 99 -11.66 -1.84 -18.60
CA ILE A 99 -10.38 -1.16 -18.52
C ILE A 99 -10.45 0.11 -19.38
N ASP A 100 -10.32 1.26 -18.73
CA ASP A 100 -10.40 2.59 -19.35
C ASP A 100 -9.65 3.62 -18.51
N ASP A 101 -8.88 4.49 -19.15
CA ASP A 101 -8.02 5.46 -18.44
C ASP A 101 -8.80 6.64 -17.87
N TYR A 102 -9.98 6.92 -18.37
CA TYR A 102 -10.76 8.14 -18.06
C TYR A 102 -12.11 7.84 -17.42
N LYS A 103 -12.67 6.65 -17.66
CA LYS A 103 -13.99 6.29 -17.18
C LYS A 103 -13.98 6.04 -15.68
N LEU A 104 -14.77 6.81 -14.96
CA LEU A 104 -14.92 6.62 -13.51
C LEU A 104 -15.50 5.23 -13.20
N GLY A 105 -14.80 4.51 -12.33
CA GLY A 105 -15.18 3.16 -11.94
C GLY A 105 -14.61 2.05 -12.83
N ALA A 106 -13.97 2.32 -13.97
CA ALA A 106 -13.18 1.36 -14.69
C ALA A 106 -11.83 1.07 -14.01
N TRP A 107 -11.18 0.00 -14.39
CA TRP A 107 -9.78 -0.25 -14.05
C TRP A 107 -8.87 0.51 -15.02
N LYS A 108 -7.76 1.01 -14.54
CA LYS A 108 -6.71 1.58 -15.36
C LYS A 108 -5.56 0.60 -15.49
N HIS A 109 -5.04 0.41 -16.70
CA HIS A 109 -3.78 -0.29 -16.91
C HIS A 109 -2.61 0.67 -16.65
N GLU A 110 -1.87 0.46 -15.57
CA GLU A 110 -0.76 1.34 -15.20
C GLU A 110 0.53 0.95 -15.90
N ALA A 111 0.87 -0.34 -15.90
CA ALA A 111 2.10 -0.85 -16.52
C ALA A 111 2.05 -2.37 -16.69
N SER A 112 2.95 -2.88 -17.53
CA SER A 112 3.27 -4.30 -17.65
C SER A 112 4.71 -4.52 -17.18
N PHE A 113 4.92 -5.48 -16.30
CA PHE A 113 6.24 -5.85 -15.83
C PHE A 113 6.78 -7.08 -16.58
N SER A 114 8.08 -7.07 -16.87
CA SER A 114 8.81 -8.22 -17.43
C SER A 114 9.23 -9.19 -16.33
N LYS A 115 9.52 -8.66 -15.14
CA LYS A 115 9.99 -9.40 -13.97
C LYS A 115 9.49 -8.71 -12.70
N ALA A 116 9.08 -9.51 -11.71
CA ALA A 116 8.66 -8.98 -10.42
C ALA A 116 9.03 -9.93 -9.27
N ARG A 117 9.23 -9.36 -8.08
CA ARG A 117 9.40 -10.11 -6.83
C ARG A 117 8.58 -9.45 -5.74
N PHE A 118 7.61 -10.17 -5.22
CA PHE A 118 6.78 -9.75 -4.09
C PHE A 118 7.31 -10.43 -2.82
N VAL A 119 7.79 -9.63 -1.86
CA VAL A 119 8.37 -10.14 -0.61
C VAL A 119 7.33 -10.19 0.49
N ARG A 120 6.56 -9.12 0.63
CA ARG A 120 5.45 -9.00 1.58
C ARG A 120 4.50 -7.89 1.13
N GLN A 121 3.43 -7.69 1.88
CA GLN A 121 2.49 -6.59 1.64
C GLN A 121 3.23 -5.24 1.58
N LYS A 122 2.94 -4.45 0.55
CA LYS A 122 3.59 -3.15 0.27
C LYS A 122 5.13 -3.23 0.18
N CYS A 123 5.66 -4.37 -0.23
CA CYS A 123 7.10 -4.56 -0.40
C CYS A 123 7.38 -5.48 -1.59
N TYR A 124 7.61 -4.88 -2.76
CA TYR A 124 7.87 -5.58 -4.01
C TYR A 124 8.77 -4.74 -4.93
N ILE A 125 9.40 -5.42 -5.88
CA ILE A 125 10.26 -4.86 -6.91
C ILE A 125 9.78 -5.37 -8.27
N GLU A 126 9.69 -4.50 -9.24
CA GLU A 126 9.23 -4.78 -10.60
C GLU A 126 10.19 -4.20 -11.62
N GLU A 127 10.31 -4.86 -12.75
CA GLU A 127 10.99 -4.36 -13.94
C GLU A 127 9.95 -3.97 -14.98
N ILE A 128 9.86 -2.69 -15.27
CA ILE A 128 8.91 -2.07 -16.18
C ILE A 128 9.73 -1.27 -17.19
N ASP A 129 9.60 -1.56 -18.46
CA ASP A 129 10.33 -0.89 -19.56
C ASP A 129 11.87 -0.85 -19.34
N ASN A 130 12.44 -1.96 -18.82
CA ASN A 130 13.84 -2.12 -18.43
C ASN A 130 14.30 -1.23 -17.25
N GLU A 131 13.38 -0.59 -16.55
CA GLU A 131 13.64 0.16 -15.33
C GLU A 131 13.17 -0.58 -14.09
N ILE A 132 13.93 -0.46 -13.01
CA ILE A 132 13.57 -1.07 -11.73
C ILE A 132 12.70 -0.11 -10.94
N LYS A 133 11.46 -0.53 -10.68
CA LYS A 133 10.53 0.16 -9.79
C LYS A 133 10.46 -0.58 -8.44
N ILE A 134 10.68 0.16 -7.36
CA ILE A 134 10.68 -0.39 -6.01
C ILE A 134 9.51 0.21 -5.22
N THR A 135 8.68 -0.65 -4.68
CA THR A 135 7.66 -0.27 -3.71
C THR A 135 7.98 -0.98 -2.41
N CYS A 136 8.37 -0.24 -1.38
CA CYS A 136 8.68 -0.82 -0.08
C CYS A 136 8.29 0.12 1.06
N ALA A 137 7.20 -0.21 1.73
CA ALA A 137 6.68 0.61 2.83
C ALA A 137 7.70 0.74 3.96
N GLY A 138 8.06 1.99 4.28
CA GLY A 138 8.99 2.34 5.35
C GLY A 138 10.46 2.28 4.96
N LEU A 139 10.79 1.97 3.71
CA LEU A 139 12.16 2.07 3.18
C LEU A 139 12.55 3.56 3.10
N PRO A 140 13.66 3.99 3.73
CA PRO A 140 14.15 5.36 3.61
C PRO A 140 14.55 5.71 2.18
N ALA A 141 14.32 6.96 1.75
CA ALA A 141 14.62 7.41 0.39
C ALA A 141 16.10 7.14 -0.01
N LYS A 142 17.04 7.38 0.88
CA LYS A 142 18.46 7.11 0.66
C LYS A 142 18.79 5.65 0.38
N CYS A 143 17.93 4.73 0.83
CA CYS A 143 18.14 3.29 0.67
C CYS A 143 17.77 2.75 -0.71
N TYR A 144 16.97 3.49 -1.49
CA TYR A 144 16.57 3.04 -2.83
C TYR A 144 17.76 2.79 -3.76
N ASN A 145 18.82 3.61 -3.64
CA ASN A 145 20.01 3.47 -4.47
C ASN A 145 20.84 2.21 -4.17
N PHE A 146 20.62 1.56 -3.04
CA PHE A 146 21.31 0.33 -2.63
C PHE A 146 20.51 -0.93 -2.91
N VAL A 147 19.26 -0.80 -3.37
CA VAL A 147 18.41 -1.95 -3.67
C VAL A 147 18.75 -2.51 -5.04
N THR A 148 18.98 -3.82 -5.08
CA THR A 148 19.20 -4.60 -6.31
C THR A 148 18.26 -5.81 -6.33
N TRP A 149 18.16 -6.49 -7.48
CA TRP A 149 17.40 -7.73 -7.59
C TRP A 149 17.88 -8.81 -6.63
N GLU A 150 19.18 -8.86 -6.36
CA GLU A 150 19.83 -9.88 -5.54
C GLU A 150 19.53 -9.64 -4.06
N ASN A 151 19.60 -8.39 -3.61
CA ASN A 151 19.47 -8.05 -2.19
C ASN A 151 18.03 -7.75 -1.75
N PHE A 152 17.08 -7.49 -2.67
CA PHE A 152 15.69 -7.21 -2.32
C PHE A 152 14.96 -8.48 -1.86
N ARG A 153 15.16 -8.83 -0.60
CA ARG A 153 14.61 -10.02 0.05
C ARG A 153 14.44 -9.81 1.54
N THR A 154 13.75 -10.72 2.21
CA THR A 154 13.73 -10.78 3.68
C THR A 154 15.15 -10.75 4.24
N GLY A 155 15.36 -9.91 5.26
CA GLY A 155 16.68 -9.68 5.86
C GLY A 155 17.48 -8.56 5.22
N PHE A 156 17.03 -7.93 4.12
CA PHE A 156 17.67 -6.71 3.61
C PHE A 156 17.67 -5.63 4.68
N LYS A 157 18.81 -4.99 4.87
CA LYS A 157 19.03 -3.96 5.88
C LYS A 157 19.61 -2.70 5.27
N CYS A 158 19.18 -1.56 5.81
CA CYS A 158 19.70 -0.25 5.44
C CYS A 158 19.54 0.72 6.61
N ASP A 159 20.57 1.51 6.88
CA ASP A 159 20.57 2.53 7.93
C ASP A 159 19.81 3.79 7.51
N GLY A 160 19.40 4.56 8.52
CA GLY A 160 18.81 5.87 8.31
C GLY A 160 17.30 5.91 8.32
N LYS A 161 16.65 4.89 8.84
CA LYS A 161 15.22 4.94 9.13
C LYS A 161 14.99 5.81 10.37
N LEU A 162 14.34 6.96 10.17
CA LEU A 162 13.92 7.82 11.28
C LEU A 162 12.64 7.27 11.91
N VAL A 163 12.66 7.09 13.22
CA VAL A 163 11.49 6.66 14.01
C VAL A 163 11.31 7.53 15.25
N PHE A 164 10.06 7.74 15.63
CA PHE A 164 9.73 8.39 16.90
C PHE A 164 9.85 7.38 18.04
N LYS A 165 10.79 7.62 18.95
CA LYS A 165 10.92 6.86 20.21
C LYS A 165 10.25 7.62 21.32
N HIS A 166 9.29 6.97 21.99
CA HIS A 166 8.66 7.55 23.17
C HIS A 166 9.66 7.64 24.31
N VAL A 167 9.75 8.81 24.92
CA VAL A 167 10.58 9.11 26.10
C VAL A 167 9.72 9.82 27.15
N LYS A 168 10.21 9.93 28.38
CA LYS A 168 9.50 10.69 29.43
C LYS A 168 9.30 12.15 28.96
N GLY A 169 8.06 12.57 28.89
CA GLY A 169 7.69 13.94 28.49
C GLY A 169 7.42 14.16 27.00
N GLY A 170 7.63 13.15 26.12
CA GLY A 170 7.35 13.33 24.70
C GLY A 170 7.91 12.25 23.80
N VAL A 171 8.36 12.64 22.61
CA VAL A 171 8.97 11.74 21.64
C VAL A 171 10.30 12.31 21.14
N LYS A 172 11.28 11.46 20.95
CA LYS A 172 12.56 11.80 20.34
C LYS A 172 12.68 11.12 18.99
N LEU A 173 13.18 11.85 17.98
CA LEU A 173 13.48 11.28 16.67
C LEU A 173 14.84 10.60 16.75
N VAL A 174 14.87 9.32 16.44
CA VAL A 174 16.11 8.52 16.42
C VAL A 174 16.28 7.83 15.08
N GLU A 175 17.51 7.74 14.65
CA GLU A 175 17.87 6.96 13.46
C GLU A 175 18.01 5.49 13.86
N THR A 176 17.43 4.61 13.04
CA THR A 176 17.46 3.15 13.25
C THR A 176 17.72 2.44 11.93
N GLU A 177 18.11 1.19 12.00
CA GLU A 177 18.21 0.31 10.84
C GLU A 177 16.80 -0.04 10.32
N PHE A 178 16.60 0.10 9.02
CA PHE A 178 15.46 -0.49 8.33
C PHE A 178 15.78 -1.95 7.99
N THR A 179 14.84 -2.84 8.21
CA THR A 179 14.97 -4.25 7.83
C THR A 179 13.69 -4.72 7.14
N ILE A 180 13.80 -5.39 5.99
CA ILE A 180 12.69 -6.14 5.41
C ILE A 180 12.49 -7.40 6.26
N LYS A 181 11.48 -7.37 7.13
CA LYS A 181 11.13 -8.50 8.00
C LYS A 181 10.30 -9.53 7.25
N ASP A 182 10.40 -10.77 7.67
CA ASP A 182 9.52 -11.83 7.22
C ASP A 182 8.17 -11.71 7.95
N ASP A 183 7.10 -11.51 7.18
CA ASP A 183 5.72 -11.52 7.68
C ASP A 183 5.09 -12.92 7.49
N SER A 184 5.87 -13.98 7.56
CA SER A 184 5.49 -15.37 7.28
C SER A 184 4.26 -15.88 8.05
N ILE A 185 3.87 -15.20 9.12
CA ILE A 185 2.67 -15.52 9.91
C ILE A 185 1.37 -14.99 9.27
N LYS A 186 1.45 -14.10 8.26
CA LYS A 186 0.27 -13.43 7.66
C LYS A 186 0.18 -13.52 6.15
N SER A 187 1.17 -14.05 5.46
CA SER A 187 1.15 -14.16 4.01
C SER A 187 0.76 -15.57 3.58
N ASN A 188 -0.43 -15.72 3.01
CA ASN A 188 -0.70 -16.81 2.09
C ASN A 188 0.16 -16.58 0.84
N ILE A 189 1.46 -16.81 0.96
CA ILE A 189 2.36 -16.79 -0.19
C ILE A 189 2.06 -18.04 -0.99
N VAL A 190 1.43 -17.86 -2.13
CA VAL A 190 1.39 -18.90 -3.17
C VAL A 190 2.83 -19.13 -3.61
N LYS A 191 3.46 -20.17 -3.05
CA LYS A 191 4.76 -20.62 -3.53
C LYS A 191 4.55 -21.22 -4.90
N PHE A 192 4.95 -20.51 -5.93
CA PHE A 192 5.10 -21.11 -7.26
C PHE A 192 6.20 -22.18 -7.16
N LYS A 193 5.81 -23.45 -7.13
CA LYS A 193 6.74 -24.53 -7.44
C LYS A 193 7.02 -24.45 -8.95
N LYS A 194 8.30 -24.39 -9.29
CA LYS A 194 8.79 -24.50 -10.68
C LYS A 194 8.30 -25.78 -11.31
#